data_b9d9b263387a083239ba55bf930c1bc5
#
_entry.id   b9d9b263387a083239ba55bf930c1bc5
#
_cell.length_a   1.000
_cell.length_b   1.000
_cell.length_c   1.000
_cell.angle_alpha   90.00
_cell.angle_beta   90.00
_cell.angle_gamma   90.00
#
_symmetry.space_group_name_H-M   'P 1'
#
loop_
_entity.id
_entity.type
_entity.pdbx_description
1 polymer ?
#
loop_
_entity_poly.entity_id
_entity_poly.type
_entity_poly.pdbx_seq_one_letter_code
_entity_poly.pdbx_strand_id
1 'polypeptide(L)'
;MNETITLAHGAGGKQTSDLIGSIFKKYFDNPYLTADDAAVLPAPSGKIAMSTDGFIVSPAEFPGGNIGRLSVCGTVNDLSCMGAKPLYLTCSFVIEEGFPVEKLDLLARSMAETAKEVGVVLVAGDTKVAGKGQVDGVFITTTGVGQIVDGVETGGALARPGDAILVTGDIGRHGCAILLARDEFKIKADVTSDDAPLWNNVEAMLNTTKDIHVIRDATRGGVGTVLYEIADQAGVGVRIEETAIPTDETVKGVCGMLGLNPLYLACEGRLVVIAPKEHAEDLVRTLRGCQYSENAAIIGEITEENVGRVVLHTEIGSEALLPPPGGELLPRIC
;
A
#
# COMPACT_ATOMS: atom_id res chain seq x y z
N MET A 1 -0.58 10.65 33.88
CA MET A 1 0.28 10.74 32.67
C MET A 1 -0.14 11.99 31.92
N ASN A 2 0.79 12.72 31.33
CA ASN A 2 0.40 13.81 30.42
C ASN A 2 -0.41 13.19 29.26
N GLU A 3 -1.58 13.72 29.03
CA GLU A 3 -2.48 13.24 27.97
C GLU A 3 -1.96 13.56 26.55
N THR A 4 -0.86 14.33 26.46
CA THR A 4 -0.28 14.78 25.18
C THR A 4 1.24 14.67 25.13
N ILE A 5 1.78 14.50 23.93
CA ILE A 5 3.21 14.52 23.64
C ILE A 5 3.76 15.95 23.81
N THR A 6 4.92 16.07 24.42
CA THR A 6 5.66 17.32 24.60
C THR A 6 7.04 17.24 23.99
N LEU A 7 7.72 18.35 23.75
CA LEU A 7 9.10 18.41 23.25
C LEU A 7 10.07 17.57 24.09
N ALA A 8 9.83 17.46 25.40
CA ALA A 8 10.66 16.65 26.29
C ALA A 8 10.61 15.13 25.99
N HIS A 9 9.54 14.65 25.37
CA HIS A 9 9.46 13.25 24.91
C HIS A 9 10.39 12.96 23.71
N GLY A 10 10.85 14.00 23.01
CA GLY A 10 11.82 13.89 21.91
C GLY A 10 13.25 14.31 22.25
N ALA A 11 13.52 14.72 23.49
CA ALA A 11 14.81 15.32 23.88
C ALA A 11 15.90 14.32 24.32
N GLY A 12 15.63 13.00 24.29
CA GLY A 12 16.61 11.96 24.65
C GLY A 12 16.76 11.68 26.14
N GLY A 13 15.94 12.31 27.01
CA GLY A 13 16.00 12.13 28.46
C GLY A 13 15.01 11.07 28.98
N LYS A 14 14.75 11.15 30.31
CA LYS A 14 13.87 10.21 31.00
C LYS A 14 12.48 10.10 30.36
N GLN A 15 11.87 11.22 29.94
CA GLN A 15 10.55 11.23 29.34
C GLN A 15 10.54 10.49 27.98
N THR A 16 11.61 10.60 27.19
CA THR A 16 11.78 9.81 25.97
C THR A 16 11.85 8.32 26.29
N SER A 17 12.66 7.94 27.29
CA SER A 17 12.79 6.54 27.71
C SER A 17 11.48 5.97 28.25
N ASP A 18 10.73 6.76 29.01
CA ASP A 18 9.43 6.39 29.56
C ASP A 18 8.40 6.20 28.43
N LEU A 19 8.40 7.08 27.41
CA LEU A 19 7.55 6.95 26.22
C LEU A 19 7.89 5.69 25.42
N ILE A 20 9.19 5.47 25.15
CA ILE A 20 9.65 4.27 24.42
C ILE A 20 9.23 3.01 25.18
N GLY A 21 9.42 2.97 26.49
CA GLY A 21 9.07 1.83 27.34
C GLY A 21 7.57 1.56 27.41
N SER A 22 6.77 2.61 27.55
CA SER A 22 5.33 2.49 27.78
C SER A 22 4.51 2.26 26.51
N ILE A 23 5.01 2.68 25.34
CA ILE A 23 4.31 2.55 24.06
C ILE A 23 5.06 1.58 23.13
N PHE A 24 6.25 1.96 22.64
CA PHE A 24 6.90 1.20 21.58
C PHE A 24 7.38 -0.18 22.02
N LYS A 25 8.09 -0.30 23.15
CA LYS A 25 8.51 -1.62 23.67
C LYS A 25 7.34 -2.52 24.05
N LYS A 26 6.24 -1.94 24.50
CA LYS A 26 5.02 -2.69 24.84
C LYS A 26 4.51 -3.53 23.66
N TYR A 27 4.63 -3.00 22.43
CA TYR A 27 4.08 -3.61 21.24
C TYR A 27 5.13 -4.24 20.32
N PHE A 28 6.35 -3.68 20.28
CA PHE A 28 7.39 -4.09 19.33
C PHE A 28 8.44 -5.01 19.97
N ASP A 29 8.25 -5.44 21.21
CA ASP A 29 9.23 -6.27 21.92
C ASP A 29 9.55 -7.56 21.16
N ASN A 30 10.84 -7.75 20.85
CA ASN A 30 11.36 -8.93 20.16
C ASN A 30 12.90 -9.02 20.41
N PRO A 31 13.53 -10.20 20.12
CA PRO A 31 14.96 -10.39 20.39
C PRO A 31 15.92 -9.44 19.67
N TYR A 32 15.48 -8.79 18.59
CA TYR A 32 16.32 -7.88 17.79
C TYR A 32 16.17 -6.40 18.21
N LEU A 33 15.09 -6.06 18.91
CA LEU A 33 14.85 -4.69 19.38
C LEU A 33 15.61 -4.48 20.70
N THR A 34 16.87 -4.07 20.59
CA THR A 34 17.74 -3.81 21.74
C THR A 34 17.76 -2.32 22.10
N ALA A 35 18.53 -1.95 23.12
CA ALA A 35 18.78 -0.56 23.49
C ALA A 35 20.05 0.00 22.83
N ASP A 36 20.65 -0.76 21.92
CA ASP A 36 21.85 -0.39 21.19
C ASP A 36 21.52 0.50 19.99
N ASP A 37 22.55 1.07 19.36
CA ASP A 37 22.40 2.01 18.24
C ASP A 37 21.84 1.37 16.95
N ALA A 38 21.89 0.03 16.82
CA ALA A 38 21.38 -0.69 15.65
C ALA A 38 20.96 -2.12 16.01
N ALA A 39 20.02 -2.65 15.26
CA ALA A 39 19.64 -4.05 15.30
C ALA A 39 20.70 -4.92 14.59
N VAL A 40 21.12 -6.01 15.22
CA VAL A 40 22.01 -7.01 14.60
C VAL A 40 21.14 -8.19 14.15
N LEU A 41 21.12 -8.42 12.84
CA LEU A 41 20.20 -9.35 12.20
C LEU A 41 20.97 -10.46 11.46
N PRO A 42 20.44 -11.68 11.42
CA PRO A 42 20.98 -12.70 10.52
C PRO A 42 20.85 -12.26 9.07
N ALA A 43 21.90 -12.43 8.29
CA ALA A 43 21.88 -12.12 6.86
C ALA A 43 20.97 -13.10 6.11
N PRO A 44 19.99 -12.63 5.31
CA PRO A 44 19.22 -13.48 4.43
C PRO A 44 20.12 -14.15 3.37
N SER A 45 19.72 -15.31 2.87
CA SER A 45 20.37 -15.95 1.72
C SER A 45 19.83 -15.38 0.40
N GLY A 46 20.61 -15.45 -0.67
CA GLY A 46 20.17 -15.04 -2.01
C GLY A 46 20.09 -13.52 -2.21
N LYS A 47 19.10 -13.07 -2.99
CA LYS A 47 18.86 -11.65 -3.25
C LYS A 47 17.93 -11.05 -2.19
N ILE A 48 18.16 -9.80 -1.84
CA ILE A 48 17.26 -9.02 -0.98
C ILE A 48 16.61 -7.89 -1.78
N ALA A 49 15.40 -7.51 -1.37
CA ALA A 49 14.77 -6.24 -1.72
C ALA A 49 14.78 -5.35 -0.48
N MET A 50 14.87 -4.04 -0.70
CA MET A 50 14.77 -3.03 0.33
C MET A 50 13.92 -1.88 -0.18
N SER A 51 12.94 -1.45 0.61
CA SER A 51 12.11 -0.29 0.32
C SER A 51 12.05 0.64 1.51
N THR A 52 11.80 1.92 1.26
CA THR A 52 11.51 2.92 2.29
C THR A 52 10.40 3.84 1.83
N ASP A 53 9.45 4.10 2.72
CA ASP A 53 8.29 4.92 2.43
C ASP A 53 7.96 5.86 3.58
N GLY A 54 7.49 7.06 3.24
CA GLY A 54 7.06 8.07 4.18
C GLY A 54 5.54 8.26 4.11
N PHE A 55 4.85 8.07 5.23
CA PHE A 55 3.40 8.11 5.31
C PHE A 55 2.92 9.40 5.93
N ILE A 56 2.03 10.07 5.19
CA ILE A 56 1.39 11.34 5.55
C ILE A 56 -0.06 11.24 5.11
N VAL A 57 -0.96 10.94 6.02
CA VAL A 57 -2.39 10.86 5.75
C VAL A 57 -3.19 11.72 6.73
N SER A 58 -4.18 12.43 6.25
CA SER A 58 -5.08 13.23 7.07
C SER A 58 -6.54 12.91 6.71
N PRO A 59 -7.34 12.47 7.71
CA PRO A 59 -7.01 12.22 9.11
C PRO A 59 -6.11 10.99 9.30
N ALA A 60 -5.32 10.96 10.39
CA ALA A 60 -4.44 9.83 10.71
C ALA A 60 -5.18 8.52 11.07
N GLU A 61 -6.43 8.64 11.48
CA GLU A 61 -7.39 7.55 11.70
C GLU A 61 -8.53 7.71 10.69
N PHE A 62 -8.85 6.67 9.94
CA PHE A 62 -9.86 6.69 8.89
C PHE A 62 -10.66 5.39 8.87
N PRO A 63 -11.83 5.36 8.24
CA PRO A 63 -12.61 4.12 8.11
C PRO A 63 -11.79 3.01 7.45
N GLY A 64 -11.59 1.90 8.14
CA GLY A 64 -10.84 0.73 7.68
C GLY A 64 -9.37 0.69 8.09
N GLY A 65 -8.80 1.78 8.68
CA GLY A 65 -7.40 1.76 9.08
C GLY A 65 -6.92 3.02 9.79
N ASN A 66 -5.61 3.14 9.90
CA ASN A 66 -4.92 4.32 10.41
C ASN A 66 -3.48 4.36 9.87
N ILE A 67 -2.80 5.49 10.05
CA ILE A 67 -1.43 5.66 9.54
C ILE A 67 -0.44 4.61 10.10
N GLY A 68 -0.69 4.04 11.29
CA GLY A 68 0.14 2.97 11.86
C GLY A 68 0.02 1.67 11.04
N ARG A 69 -1.20 1.22 10.74
CA ARG A 69 -1.44 0.08 9.84
C ARG A 69 -0.87 0.35 8.45
N LEU A 70 -1.24 1.49 7.88
CA LEU A 70 -0.84 1.92 6.55
C LEU A 70 0.68 1.89 6.36
N SER A 71 1.45 2.36 7.35
CA SER A 71 2.91 2.40 7.27
C SER A 71 3.57 1.02 7.22
N VAL A 72 2.94 -0.01 7.78
CA VAL A 72 3.41 -1.39 7.64
C VAL A 72 2.98 -1.95 6.30
N CYS A 73 1.70 -1.76 5.91
CA CYS A 73 1.15 -2.27 4.67
C CYS A 73 1.93 -1.78 3.44
N GLY A 74 2.14 -0.47 3.30
CA GLY A 74 2.80 0.11 2.13
C GLY A 74 4.19 -0.48 1.91
N THR A 75 5.07 -0.41 2.92
CA THR A 75 6.43 -0.95 2.79
C THR A 75 6.48 -2.47 2.58
N VAL A 76 5.57 -3.22 3.22
CA VAL A 76 5.43 -4.66 3.02
C VAL A 76 4.96 -4.97 1.59
N ASN A 77 4.01 -4.18 1.06
CA ASN A 77 3.49 -4.36 -0.29
C ASN A 77 4.55 -4.05 -1.35
N ASP A 78 5.37 -3.02 -1.16
CA ASP A 78 6.53 -2.74 -2.02
C ASP A 78 7.48 -3.93 -2.13
N LEU A 79 7.88 -4.50 -0.96
CA LEU A 79 8.72 -5.70 -0.93
C LEU A 79 8.05 -6.87 -1.64
N SER A 80 6.74 -7.05 -1.41
CA SER A 80 5.94 -8.12 -2.00
C SER A 80 5.85 -7.97 -3.52
N CYS A 81 5.75 -6.74 -4.05
CA CYS A 81 5.78 -6.46 -5.49
C CYS A 81 7.06 -6.94 -6.17
N MET A 82 8.16 -6.99 -5.44
CA MET A 82 9.43 -7.55 -5.94
C MET A 82 9.56 -9.07 -5.74
N GLY A 83 8.47 -9.76 -5.32
CA GLY A 83 8.51 -11.18 -4.98
C GLY A 83 9.36 -11.47 -3.74
N ALA A 84 9.52 -10.50 -2.85
CA ALA A 84 10.34 -10.61 -1.65
C ALA A 84 9.47 -10.85 -0.42
N LYS A 85 9.76 -11.94 0.32
CA LYS A 85 9.18 -12.17 1.64
C LYS A 85 9.68 -11.10 2.61
N PRO A 86 8.80 -10.27 3.18
CA PRO A 86 9.19 -9.28 4.19
C PRO A 86 9.76 -9.98 5.43
N LEU A 87 10.88 -9.47 5.93
CA LEU A 87 11.57 -10.02 7.10
C LEU A 87 11.62 -9.02 8.25
N TYR A 88 12.12 -7.82 7.97
CA TYR A 88 12.41 -6.80 8.97
C TYR A 88 11.90 -5.44 8.53
N LEU A 89 11.38 -4.68 9.49
CA LEU A 89 11.04 -3.27 9.33
C LEU A 89 11.77 -2.43 10.38
N THR A 90 12.14 -1.23 10.00
CA THR A 90 12.43 -0.13 10.93
C THR A 90 11.35 0.93 10.80
N CYS A 91 11.12 1.73 11.84
CA CYS A 91 10.14 2.81 11.79
C CYS A 91 10.67 4.09 12.44
N SER A 92 10.33 5.23 11.86
CA SER A 92 10.61 6.55 12.45
C SER A 92 9.30 7.32 12.57
N PHE A 93 9.08 7.92 13.75
CA PHE A 93 7.95 8.77 14.05
C PHE A 93 8.41 10.23 14.17
N VAL A 94 7.73 11.12 13.44
CA VAL A 94 7.83 12.57 13.67
C VAL A 94 6.46 13.03 14.16
N ILE A 95 6.42 13.46 15.43
CA ILE A 95 5.16 13.70 16.15
C ILE A 95 5.07 15.18 16.50
N GLU A 96 3.92 15.79 16.26
CA GLU A 96 3.65 17.17 16.65
C GLU A 96 3.51 17.29 18.19
N GLU A 97 4.08 18.33 18.77
CA GLU A 97 3.81 18.68 20.16
C GLU A 97 2.31 18.93 20.40
N GLY A 98 1.75 18.26 21.39
CA GLY A 98 0.31 18.27 21.67
C GLY A 98 -0.44 17.06 21.14
N PHE A 99 0.19 16.18 20.35
CA PHE A 99 -0.44 14.96 19.86
C PHE A 99 -0.89 14.07 21.04
N PRO A 100 -2.11 13.51 21.04
CA PRO A 100 -2.60 12.69 22.15
C PRO A 100 -1.79 11.40 22.31
N VAL A 101 -1.36 11.09 23.55
CA VAL A 101 -0.60 9.86 23.85
C VAL A 101 -1.43 8.62 23.57
N GLU A 102 -2.74 8.63 23.82
CA GLU A 102 -3.66 7.53 23.53
C GLU A 102 -3.74 7.21 22.04
N LYS A 103 -3.68 8.23 21.17
CA LYS A 103 -3.63 8.02 19.74
C LYS A 103 -2.31 7.40 19.29
N LEU A 104 -1.19 7.85 19.86
CA LEU A 104 0.11 7.23 19.58
C LEU A 104 0.14 5.75 20.01
N ASP A 105 -0.42 5.42 21.18
CA ASP A 105 -0.56 4.03 21.65
C ASP A 105 -1.40 3.19 20.68
N LEU A 106 -2.50 3.74 20.17
CA LEU A 106 -3.34 3.10 19.14
C LEU A 106 -2.55 2.82 17.85
N LEU A 107 -1.80 3.81 17.36
CA LEU A 107 -1.01 3.67 16.13
C LEU A 107 0.09 2.61 16.29
N ALA A 108 0.83 2.64 17.39
CA ALA A 108 1.87 1.65 17.67
C ALA A 108 1.31 0.23 17.80
N ARG A 109 0.16 0.08 18.45
CA ARG A 109 -0.55 -1.19 18.53
C ARG A 109 -0.97 -1.70 17.15
N SER A 110 -1.56 -0.83 16.33
CA SER A 110 -2.00 -1.16 14.98
C SER A 110 -0.83 -1.60 14.09
N MET A 111 0.32 -0.93 14.18
CA MET A 111 1.56 -1.37 13.51
C MET A 111 1.99 -2.77 13.93
N ALA A 112 2.00 -3.05 15.24
CA ALA A 112 2.42 -4.36 15.76
C ALA A 112 1.47 -5.48 15.33
N GLU A 113 0.15 -5.23 15.37
CA GLU A 113 -0.87 -6.18 14.92
C GLU A 113 -0.70 -6.49 13.44
N THR A 114 -0.48 -5.48 12.59
CA THR A 114 -0.26 -5.64 11.15
C THR A 114 1.06 -6.35 10.85
N ALA A 115 2.14 -5.99 11.55
CA ALA A 115 3.43 -6.66 11.41
C ALA A 115 3.33 -8.16 11.76
N LYS A 116 2.58 -8.49 12.82
CA LYS A 116 2.30 -9.87 13.21
C LYS A 116 1.46 -10.62 12.19
N GLU A 117 0.46 -9.96 11.59
CA GLU A 117 -0.42 -10.52 10.55
C GLU A 117 0.39 -11.05 9.36
N VAL A 118 1.42 -10.32 8.95
CA VAL A 118 2.25 -10.66 7.80
C VAL A 118 3.56 -11.36 8.17
N GLY A 119 3.87 -11.47 9.45
CA GLY A 119 5.07 -12.16 9.94
C GLY A 119 6.37 -11.36 9.80
N VAL A 120 6.29 -10.02 9.67
CA VAL A 120 7.45 -9.13 9.65
C VAL A 120 7.76 -8.63 11.06
N VAL A 121 9.03 -8.33 11.35
CA VAL A 121 9.50 -7.90 12.67
C VAL A 121 9.98 -6.45 12.63
N LEU A 122 9.47 -5.61 13.55
CA LEU A 122 9.95 -4.25 13.79
C LEU A 122 11.21 -4.32 14.66
N VAL A 123 12.37 -4.01 14.07
CA VAL A 123 13.68 -4.29 14.68
C VAL A 123 14.42 -3.06 15.19
N ALA A 124 14.06 -1.88 14.71
CA ALA A 124 14.63 -0.61 15.17
C ALA A 124 13.63 0.53 14.93
N GLY A 125 13.79 1.63 15.65
CA GLY A 125 12.95 2.80 15.46
C GLY A 125 13.58 4.08 15.98
N ASP A 126 13.04 5.22 15.55
CA ASP A 126 13.40 6.56 16.03
C ASP A 126 12.13 7.35 16.32
N THR A 127 12.24 8.33 17.24
CA THR A 127 11.13 9.22 17.60
C THR A 127 11.61 10.64 17.70
N LYS A 128 11.00 11.54 16.95
CA LYS A 128 11.23 12.99 17.02
C LYS A 128 9.93 13.69 17.39
N VAL A 129 10.03 14.69 18.22
CA VAL A 129 8.91 15.60 18.51
C VAL A 129 9.21 16.95 17.90
N ALA A 130 8.35 17.39 17.00
CA ALA A 130 8.39 18.70 16.36
C ALA A 130 7.50 19.67 17.12
N GLY A 131 7.87 20.95 17.14
CA GLY A 131 7.05 21.99 17.74
C GLY A 131 5.70 22.15 17.02
N LYS A 132 4.72 22.66 17.74
CA LYS A 132 3.36 22.87 17.22
C LYS A 132 3.35 23.65 15.90
N GLY A 133 2.67 23.12 14.87
CA GLY A 133 2.57 23.72 13.53
C GLY A 133 3.78 23.46 12.62
N GLN A 134 4.80 22.68 13.07
CA GLN A 134 5.93 22.29 12.23
C GLN A 134 5.65 21.01 11.43
N VAL A 135 4.76 20.17 11.94
CA VAL A 135 4.23 18.99 11.25
C VAL A 135 2.71 18.93 11.50
N ASP A 136 2.00 18.12 10.76
CA ASP A 136 0.55 17.94 10.92
C ASP A 136 0.29 16.60 11.64
N GLY A 137 0.16 16.67 12.95
CA GLY A 137 -0.11 15.52 13.80
C GLY A 137 1.05 14.53 13.89
N VAL A 138 1.09 13.52 13.04
CA VAL A 138 2.13 12.48 13.06
C VAL A 138 2.48 12.03 11.64
N PHE A 139 3.78 11.91 11.36
CA PHE A 139 4.32 11.29 10.17
C PHE A 139 5.09 10.03 10.57
N ILE A 140 4.95 8.98 9.75
CA ILE A 140 5.64 7.71 9.97
C ILE A 140 6.44 7.38 8.72
N THR A 141 7.71 7.00 8.91
CA THR A 141 8.53 6.43 7.84
C THR A 141 8.89 5.02 8.24
N THR A 142 8.71 4.08 7.32
CA THR A 142 9.17 2.70 7.50
C THR A 142 10.18 2.35 6.42
N THR A 143 11.16 1.52 6.80
CA THR A 143 12.12 0.92 5.87
C THR A 143 12.08 -0.58 6.08
N GLY A 144 11.93 -1.31 4.98
CA GLY A 144 11.78 -2.76 4.99
C GLY A 144 12.88 -3.48 4.25
N VAL A 145 13.19 -4.69 4.72
CA VAL A 145 14.07 -5.64 4.04
C VAL A 145 13.32 -6.95 3.88
N GLY A 146 13.33 -7.47 2.65
CA GLY A 146 12.75 -8.77 2.31
C GLY A 146 13.72 -9.65 1.54
N GLN A 147 13.49 -10.95 1.60
CA GLN A 147 14.24 -11.95 0.84
C GLN A 147 13.44 -12.31 -0.42
N ILE A 148 14.03 -12.11 -1.60
CA ILE A 148 13.41 -12.50 -2.86
C ILE A 148 13.28 -14.02 -2.92
N VAL A 149 12.11 -14.51 -3.30
CA VAL A 149 11.84 -15.95 -3.49
C VAL A 149 12.66 -16.47 -4.67
N ASP A 150 13.35 -17.58 -4.48
CA ASP A 150 14.22 -18.16 -5.52
C ASP A 150 13.45 -18.43 -6.82
N GLY A 151 14.03 -17.95 -7.93
CA GLY A 151 13.47 -18.10 -9.27
C GLY A 151 12.36 -17.12 -9.60
N VAL A 152 12.11 -16.12 -8.76
CA VAL A 152 11.16 -15.02 -9.03
C VAL A 152 11.92 -13.81 -9.56
N GLU A 153 11.37 -13.22 -10.62
CA GLU A 153 11.83 -11.95 -11.19
C GLU A 153 10.58 -11.19 -11.67
N THR A 154 10.32 -10.04 -11.07
CA THR A 154 9.17 -9.17 -11.39
C THR A 154 9.65 -7.76 -11.66
N GLY A 155 8.97 -7.05 -12.56
CA GLY A 155 9.28 -5.65 -12.84
C GLY A 155 8.45 -5.10 -13.97
N GLY A 156 8.12 -3.80 -13.94
CA GLY A 156 7.24 -3.16 -14.93
C GLY A 156 7.70 -3.33 -16.38
N ALA A 157 9.02 -3.40 -16.63
CA ALA A 157 9.60 -3.61 -17.96
C ALA A 157 9.47 -5.05 -18.48
N LEU A 158 8.98 -6.00 -17.68
CA LEU A 158 8.86 -7.41 -18.06
C LEU A 158 7.51 -7.76 -18.70
N ALA A 159 6.54 -6.85 -18.71
CA ALA A 159 5.25 -7.05 -19.37
C ALA A 159 5.43 -7.32 -20.88
N ARG A 160 4.66 -8.27 -21.42
CA ARG A 160 4.77 -8.71 -22.81
C ARG A 160 3.40 -8.70 -23.48
N PRO A 161 3.32 -8.38 -24.78
CA PRO A 161 2.07 -8.55 -25.54
C PRO A 161 1.49 -9.97 -25.41
N GLY A 162 0.19 -10.06 -25.14
CA GLY A 162 -0.51 -11.30 -24.86
C GLY A 162 -0.63 -11.67 -23.39
N ASP A 163 0.08 -10.96 -22.48
CA ASP A 163 -0.12 -11.13 -21.03
C ASP A 163 -1.52 -10.65 -20.62
N ALA A 164 -2.08 -11.33 -19.63
CA ALA A 164 -3.29 -10.89 -18.96
C ALA A 164 -2.98 -9.89 -17.85
N ILE A 165 -3.88 -8.92 -17.65
CA ILE A 165 -3.82 -7.94 -16.57
C ILE A 165 -4.89 -8.30 -15.53
N LEU A 166 -4.46 -8.46 -14.29
CA LEU A 166 -5.31 -8.78 -13.16
C LEU A 166 -5.24 -7.65 -12.12
N VAL A 167 -6.33 -7.49 -11.36
CA VAL A 167 -6.33 -6.73 -10.09
C VAL A 167 -6.77 -7.64 -8.95
N THR A 168 -6.23 -7.40 -7.77
CA THR A 168 -6.49 -8.27 -6.60
C THR A 168 -7.81 -7.97 -5.90
N GLY A 169 -8.57 -6.97 -6.31
CA GLY A 169 -9.89 -6.67 -5.74
C GLY A 169 -10.44 -5.31 -6.14
N ASP A 170 -11.46 -4.85 -5.42
CA ASP A 170 -12.16 -3.58 -5.70
C ASP A 170 -11.21 -2.39 -5.66
N ILE A 171 -11.26 -1.56 -6.69
CA ILE A 171 -10.36 -0.41 -6.81
C ILE A 171 -10.93 0.86 -6.18
N GLY A 172 -10.04 1.80 -5.80
CA GLY A 172 -10.36 3.17 -5.40
C GLY A 172 -10.96 3.33 -4.00
N ARG A 173 -11.00 2.28 -3.18
CA ARG A 173 -11.63 2.32 -1.86
C ARG A 173 -10.86 3.22 -0.89
N HIS A 174 -9.52 3.15 -0.84
CA HIS A 174 -8.74 3.99 0.06
C HIS A 174 -8.95 5.47 -0.25
N GLY A 175 -8.72 5.88 -1.50
CA GLY A 175 -8.89 7.27 -1.90
C GLY A 175 -10.29 7.80 -1.61
N CYS A 176 -11.33 6.99 -1.86
CA CYS A 176 -12.71 7.35 -1.54
C CYS A 176 -12.93 7.46 -0.02
N ALA A 177 -12.42 6.53 0.79
CA ALA A 177 -12.56 6.55 2.25
C ALA A 177 -11.89 7.80 2.87
N ILE A 178 -10.68 8.15 2.43
CA ILE A 178 -9.99 9.36 2.90
C ILE A 178 -10.74 10.63 2.49
N LEU A 179 -11.23 10.69 1.26
CA LEU A 179 -12.00 11.83 0.76
C LEU A 179 -13.27 12.05 1.60
N LEU A 180 -13.98 10.97 1.93
CA LEU A 180 -15.17 11.03 2.79
C LEU A 180 -14.80 11.39 4.25
N ALA A 181 -13.69 10.87 4.77
CA ALA A 181 -13.22 11.14 6.13
C ALA A 181 -12.85 12.61 6.36
N ARG A 182 -12.45 13.34 5.31
CA ARG A 182 -12.18 14.78 5.37
C ARG A 182 -13.43 15.65 5.48
N ASP A 183 -14.60 15.11 5.11
CA ASP A 183 -15.91 15.79 5.16
C ASP A 183 -15.98 17.14 4.38
N GLU A 184 -15.07 17.37 3.47
CA GLU A 184 -15.01 18.61 2.69
C GLU A 184 -16.24 18.78 1.78
N PHE A 185 -16.74 17.68 1.23
CA PHE A 185 -17.88 17.65 0.31
C PHE A 185 -19.22 17.35 1.01
N LYS A 186 -19.22 17.08 2.31
CA LYS A 186 -20.41 16.70 3.11
C LYS A 186 -21.22 15.55 2.53
N ILE A 187 -20.54 14.64 1.85
CA ILE A 187 -21.13 13.40 1.32
C ILE A 187 -21.12 12.36 2.44
N LYS A 188 -22.28 11.75 2.69
CA LYS A 188 -22.40 10.65 3.65
C LYS A 188 -22.51 9.34 2.88
N ALA A 189 -21.46 8.55 2.94
CA ALA A 189 -21.41 7.21 2.36
C ALA A 189 -20.56 6.31 3.25
N ASP A 190 -20.84 5.02 3.25
CA ASP A 190 -20.11 4.03 4.04
C ASP A 190 -19.10 3.34 3.13
N VAL A 191 -17.86 3.85 3.14
CA VAL A 191 -16.73 3.28 2.44
C VAL A 191 -15.57 3.14 3.41
N THR A 192 -15.06 1.92 3.52
CA THR A 192 -13.85 1.62 4.29
C THR A 192 -12.65 1.49 3.37
N SER A 193 -11.49 1.95 3.82
CA SER A 193 -10.22 1.75 3.13
C SER A 193 -9.95 0.26 2.90
N ASP A 194 -9.27 -0.03 1.81
CA ASP A 194 -8.74 -1.35 1.47
C ASP A 194 -7.33 -1.61 2.04
N ASP A 195 -6.83 -0.75 2.93
CA ASP A 195 -5.51 -0.86 3.57
C ASP A 195 -5.25 -2.27 4.11
N ALA A 196 -4.34 -2.99 3.48
CA ALA A 196 -4.05 -4.39 3.78
C ALA A 196 -2.62 -4.82 3.41
N PRO A 197 -1.98 -5.70 4.22
CA PRO A 197 -0.70 -6.28 3.88
C PRO A 197 -0.88 -7.48 2.94
N LEU A 198 -0.23 -7.48 1.79
CA LEU A 198 -0.52 -8.41 0.68
C LEU A 198 0.54 -9.50 0.46
N TRP A 199 1.52 -9.64 1.34
CA TRP A 199 2.53 -10.70 1.18
C TRP A 199 1.90 -12.10 1.06
N ASN A 200 0.91 -12.43 1.89
CA ASN A 200 0.26 -13.74 1.86
C ASN A 200 -0.44 -14.02 0.51
N ASN A 201 -0.96 -12.98 -0.13
CA ASN A 201 -1.58 -13.06 -1.45
C ASN A 201 -0.52 -13.28 -2.54
N VAL A 202 0.61 -12.56 -2.45
CA VAL A 202 1.75 -12.75 -3.36
C VAL A 202 2.38 -14.12 -3.18
N GLU A 203 2.60 -14.58 -1.96
CA GLU A 203 3.12 -15.93 -1.68
C GLU A 203 2.20 -17.01 -2.28
N ALA A 204 0.89 -16.87 -2.15
CA ALA A 204 -0.08 -17.79 -2.75
C ALA A 204 0.00 -17.79 -4.29
N MET A 205 0.13 -16.63 -4.93
CA MET A 205 0.35 -16.52 -6.37
C MET A 205 1.66 -17.20 -6.81
N LEU A 206 2.76 -16.93 -6.11
CA LEU A 206 4.08 -17.52 -6.39
C LEU A 206 4.13 -19.03 -6.18
N ASN A 207 3.27 -19.57 -5.33
CA ASN A 207 3.07 -21.01 -5.15
C ASN A 207 2.23 -21.63 -6.29
N THR A 208 1.41 -20.82 -6.98
CA THR A 208 0.65 -21.25 -8.15
C THR A 208 1.54 -21.26 -9.39
N THR A 209 2.24 -20.15 -9.65
CA THR A 209 3.25 -20.02 -10.71
C THR A 209 4.29 -18.98 -10.32
N LYS A 210 5.53 -19.18 -10.75
CA LYS A 210 6.59 -18.15 -10.65
C LYS A 210 6.71 -17.31 -11.91
N ASP A 211 5.99 -17.66 -12.96
CA ASP A 211 5.96 -16.92 -14.22
C ASP A 211 4.95 -15.77 -14.12
N ILE A 212 5.32 -14.78 -13.31
CA ILE A 212 4.58 -13.53 -13.12
C ILE A 212 5.51 -12.40 -13.52
N HIS A 213 5.17 -11.67 -14.57
CA HIS A 213 6.04 -10.65 -15.14
C HIS A 213 6.02 -9.36 -14.32
N VAL A 214 4.85 -8.93 -13.84
CA VAL A 214 4.69 -7.69 -13.08
C VAL A 214 3.80 -7.91 -11.86
N ILE A 215 4.22 -7.36 -10.74
CA ILE A 215 3.39 -7.13 -9.57
C ILE A 215 3.65 -5.68 -9.15
N ARG A 216 2.61 -4.85 -9.09
CA ARG A 216 2.70 -3.45 -8.68
C ARG A 216 1.53 -3.11 -7.77
N ASP A 217 1.79 -2.41 -6.68
CA ASP A 217 0.74 -1.84 -5.85
C ASP A 217 0.11 -0.62 -6.53
N ALA A 218 -1.19 -0.44 -6.31
CA ALA A 218 -1.97 0.60 -6.97
C ALA A 218 -2.22 1.80 -6.05
N THR A 219 -1.17 2.30 -5.41
CA THR A 219 -1.21 3.39 -4.45
C THR A 219 -1.51 4.74 -5.09
N ARG A 220 -0.59 5.69 -5.06
CA ARG A 220 -0.82 7.04 -5.61
C ARG A 220 -1.15 7.01 -7.10
N GLY A 221 -2.31 7.64 -7.45
CA GLY A 221 -2.81 7.67 -8.81
C GLY A 221 -3.48 6.37 -9.27
N GLY A 222 -3.62 5.39 -8.37
CA GLY A 222 -4.41 4.19 -8.57
C GLY A 222 -3.95 3.29 -9.71
N VAL A 223 -4.81 2.38 -10.09
CA VAL A 223 -4.58 1.41 -11.18
C VAL A 223 -4.26 2.11 -12.51
N GLY A 224 -4.94 3.22 -12.81
CA GLY A 224 -4.74 3.95 -14.06
C GLY A 224 -3.30 4.45 -14.23
N THR A 225 -2.69 4.98 -13.17
CA THR A 225 -1.29 5.43 -13.20
C THR A 225 -0.33 4.26 -13.36
N VAL A 226 -0.52 3.19 -12.59
CA VAL A 226 0.31 1.98 -12.67
C VAL A 226 0.30 1.39 -14.08
N LEU A 227 -0.86 1.32 -14.73
CA LEU A 227 -0.96 0.81 -16.10
C LEU A 227 -0.19 1.68 -17.11
N TYR A 228 -0.22 3.01 -16.95
CA TYR A 228 0.59 3.91 -17.78
C TYR A 228 2.08 3.75 -17.55
N GLU A 229 2.51 3.61 -16.30
CA GLU A 229 3.92 3.37 -15.97
C GLU A 229 4.43 2.06 -16.57
N ILE A 230 3.63 0.99 -16.52
CA ILE A 230 3.97 -0.30 -17.12
C ILE A 230 4.03 -0.18 -18.65
N ALA A 231 3.06 0.50 -19.28
CA ALA A 231 3.03 0.71 -20.73
C ALA A 231 4.29 1.42 -21.22
N ASP A 232 4.76 2.42 -20.47
CA ASP A 232 5.97 3.18 -20.76
C ASP A 232 7.24 2.34 -20.52
N GLN A 233 7.36 1.69 -19.36
CA GLN A 233 8.54 0.91 -18.98
C GLN A 233 8.78 -0.30 -19.89
N ALA A 234 7.73 -1.00 -20.30
CA ALA A 234 7.81 -2.16 -21.17
C ALA A 234 7.76 -1.81 -22.67
N GLY A 235 7.37 -0.58 -23.02
CA GLY A 235 7.20 -0.18 -24.43
C GLY A 235 6.04 -0.92 -25.10
N VAL A 236 4.93 -1.13 -24.41
CA VAL A 236 3.74 -1.88 -24.85
C VAL A 236 2.46 -1.03 -24.79
N GLY A 237 1.38 -1.52 -25.35
CA GLY A 237 0.04 -0.99 -25.14
C GLY A 237 -0.70 -1.75 -24.06
N VAL A 238 -1.70 -1.11 -23.48
CA VAL A 238 -2.59 -1.70 -22.45
C VAL A 238 -4.03 -1.55 -22.92
N ARG A 239 -4.79 -2.65 -22.86
CA ARG A 239 -6.23 -2.66 -23.10
C ARG A 239 -6.94 -3.22 -21.88
N ILE A 240 -7.91 -2.47 -21.36
CA ILE A 240 -8.73 -2.87 -20.22
C ILE A 240 -10.21 -2.83 -20.55
N GLU A 241 -11.00 -3.69 -19.92
CA GLU A 241 -12.43 -3.84 -20.07
C GLU A 241 -13.17 -3.20 -18.90
N GLU A 242 -13.92 -2.13 -19.12
CA GLU A 242 -14.62 -1.36 -18.07
C GLU A 242 -15.49 -2.26 -17.19
N THR A 243 -16.25 -3.18 -17.80
CA THR A 243 -17.16 -4.09 -17.09
C THR A 243 -16.46 -5.16 -16.26
N ALA A 244 -15.18 -5.40 -16.51
CA ALA A 244 -14.39 -6.38 -15.79
C ALA A 244 -13.69 -5.79 -14.55
N ILE A 245 -13.65 -4.45 -14.42
CA ILE A 245 -12.96 -3.76 -13.32
C ILE A 245 -13.82 -3.81 -12.07
N PRO A 246 -13.40 -4.55 -11.02
CA PRO A 246 -14.17 -4.60 -9.78
C PRO A 246 -14.13 -3.25 -9.08
N THR A 247 -15.30 -2.68 -8.85
CA THR A 247 -15.45 -1.39 -8.18
C THR A 247 -16.73 -1.43 -7.34
N ASP A 248 -16.62 -1.09 -6.06
CA ASP A 248 -17.77 -1.00 -5.15
C ASP A 248 -18.79 0.04 -5.65
N GLU A 249 -20.07 -0.28 -5.59
CA GLU A 249 -21.15 0.60 -6.10
C GLU A 249 -21.21 1.95 -5.34
N THR A 250 -20.84 1.95 -4.05
CA THR A 250 -20.76 3.19 -3.27
C THR A 250 -19.61 4.07 -3.75
N VAL A 251 -18.45 3.46 -4.05
CA VAL A 251 -17.29 4.16 -4.65
C VAL A 251 -17.68 4.74 -6.01
N LYS A 252 -18.34 3.97 -6.88
CA LYS A 252 -18.85 4.46 -8.17
C LYS A 252 -19.80 5.65 -7.98
N GLY A 253 -20.72 5.54 -7.03
CA GLY A 253 -21.68 6.61 -6.73
C GLY A 253 -21.00 7.90 -6.27
N VAL A 254 -20.05 7.82 -5.32
CA VAL A 254 -19.27 8.98 -4.85
C VAL A 254 -18.46 9.60 -5.97
N CYS A 255 -17.75 8.77 -6.75
CA CYS A 255 -16.98 9.23 -7.90
C CYS A 255 -17.86 9.93 -8.94
N GLY A 256 -19.03 9.36 -9.26
CA GLY A 256 -19.98 9.97 -10.19
C GLY A 256 -20.49 11.33 -9.74
N MET A 257 -20.77 11.52 -8.43
CA MET A 257 -21.16 12.82 -7.87
C MET A 257 -20.06 13.87 -7.96
N LEU A 258 -18.79 13.46 -7.83
CA LEU A 258 -17.64 14.36 -7.80
C LEU A 258 -16.92 14.52 -9.14
N GLY A 259 -17.34 13.78 -10.17
CA GLY A 259 -16.65 13.77 -11.47
C GLY A 259 -15.26 13.10 -11.42
N LEU A 260 -15.06 12.19 -10.47
CA LEU A 260 -13.82 11.43 -10.30
C LEU A 260 -13.89 10.09 -11.05
N ASN A 261 -12.72 9.58 -11.44
CA ASN A 261 -12.62 8.24 -12.03
C ASN A 261 -11.97 7.29 -11.00
N PRO A 262 -12.65 6.19 -10.61
CA PRO A 262 -12.11 5.21 -9.64
C PRO A 262 -10.73 4.65 -10.00
N LEU A 263 -10.39 4.57 -11.29
CA LEU A 263 -9.09 4.10 -11.77
C LEU A 263 -7.92 4.95 -11.27
N TYR A 264 -8.15 6.21 -10.89
CA TYR A 264 -7.11 7.13 -10.38
C TYR A 264 -7.17 7.35 -8.87
N LEU A 265 -8.11 6.71 -8.19
CA LEU A 265 -8.15 6.75 -6.73
C LEU A 265 -7.15 5.75 -6.15
N ALA A 266 -6.44 6.18 -5.10
CA ALA A 266 -5.48 5.34 -4.41
C ALA A 266 -6.12 4.06 -3.83
N CYS A 267 -5.35 2.98 -3.89
CA CYS A 267 -5.64 1.70 -3.25
C CYS A 267 -4.44 1.33 -2.37
N GLU A 268 -4.66 0.98 -1.12
CA GLU A 268 -3.58 0.65 -0.19
C GLU A 268 -3.50 -0.85 0.15
N GLY A 269 -4.37 -1.63 -0.50
CA GLY A 269 -4.43 -3.08 -0.40
C GLY A 269 -4.78 -3.74 -1.74
N ARG A 270 -4.30 -3.17 -2.87
CA ARG A 270 -4.54 -3.74 -4.21
C ARG A 270 -3.27 -3.78 -5.02
N LEU A 271 -3.13 -4.88 -5.76
CA LEU A 271 -2.05 -5.10 -6.71
C LEU A 271 -2.62 -5.17 -8.13
N VAL A 272 -1.85 -4.63 -9.06
CA VAL A 272 -1.93 -4.95 -10.49
C VAL A 272 -0.93 -6.05 -10.75
N VAL A 273 -1.39 -7.16 -11.32
CA VAL A 273 -0.57 -8.33 -11.64
C VAL A 273 -0.64 -8.58 -13.14
N ILE A 274 0.52 -8.81 -13.76
CA ILE A 274 0.60 -9.14 -15.19
C ILE A 274 1.34 -10.46 -15.32
N ALA A 275 0.72 -11.41 -16.00
CA ALA A 275 1.23 -12.76 -16.18
C ALA A 275 0.77 -13.34 -17.52
N PRO A 276 1.45 -14.38 -18.03
CA PRO A 276 0.99 -15.11 -19.23
C PRO A 276 -0.48 -15.53 -19.10
N LYS A 277 -1.21 -15.39 -20.18
CA LYS A 277 -2.67 -15.62 -20.24
C LYS A 277 -3.09 -17.00 -19.74
N GLU A 278 -2.25 -18.01 -19.97
CA GLU A 278 -2.48 -19.38 -19.52
C GLU A 278 -2.51 -19.55 -17.99
N HIS A 279 -1.89 -18.63 -17.23
CA HIS A 279 -1.88 -18.66 -15.77
C HIS A 279 -2.97 -17.79 -15.14
N ALA A 280 -3.61 -16.90 -15.91
CA ALA A 280 -4.47 -15.85 -15.38
C ALA A 280 -5.66 -16.38 -14.56
N GLU A 281 -6.38 -17.37 -15.07
CA GLU A 281 -7.54 -17.95 -14.38
C GLU A 281 -7.17 -18.67 -13.09
N ASP A 282 -6.03 -19.36 -13.07
CA ASP A 282 -5.55 -20.05 -11.87
C ASP A 282 -5.08 -19.05 -10.81
N LEU A 283 -4.43 -17.96 -11.23
CA LEU A 283 -4.05 -16.86 -10.33
C LEU A 283 -5.28 -16.18 -9.73
N VAL A 284 -6.30 -15.86 -10.52
CA VAL A 284 -7.55 -15.28 -10.00
C VAL A 284 -8.25 -16.24 -9.04
N ARG A 285 -8.30 -17.53 -9.35
CA ARG A 285 -8.90 -18.53 -8.45
C ARG A 285 -8.16 -18.61 -7.13
N THR A 286 -6.82 -18.58 -7.16
CA THR A 286 -5.98 -18.56 -5.97
C THR A 286 -6.24 -17.31 -5.15
N LEU A 287 -6.20 -16.13 -5.78
CA LEU A 287 -6.44 -14.85 -5.12
C LEU A 287 -7.81 -14.76 -4.46
N ARG A 288 -8.86 -15.24 -5.13
CA ARG A 288 -10.23 -15.26 -4.55
C ARG A 288 -10.35 -16.13 -3.31
N GLY A 289 -9.44 -17.05 -3.09
CA GLY A 289 -9.31 -17.83 -1.85
C GLY A 289 -8.51 -17.14 -0.75
N CYS A 290 -7.87 -16.01 -1.04
CA CYS A 290 -7.06 -15.25 -0.09
C CYS A 290 -7.87 -14.12 0.54
N GLN A 291 -7.58 -13.82 1.79
CA GLN A 291 -8.11 -12.63 2.47
C GLN A 291 -7.70 -11.37 1.67
N TYR A 292 -8.59 -10.38 1.61
CA TYR A 292 -8.43 -9.11 0.89
C TYR A 292 -8.52 -9.18 -0.65
N SER A 293 -8.64 -10.38 -1.26
CA SER A 293 -8.65 -10.53 -2.73
C SER A 293 -9.86 -11.30 -3.26
N GLU A 294 -10.95 -11.35 -2.51
CA GLU A 294 -12.17 -12.10 -2.86
C GLU A 294 -12.78 -11.66 -4.19
N ASN A 295 -12.56 -10.39 -4.58
CA ASN A 295 -13.04 -9.79 -5.83
C ASN A 295 -11.94 -9.68 -6.90
N ALA A 296 -10.88 -10.49 -6.80
CA ALA A 296 -9.83 -10.49 -7.83
C ALA A 296 -10.42 -10.79 -9.22
N ALA A 297 -9.93 -10.08 -10.24
CA ALA A 297 -10.46 -10.19 -11.60
C ALA A 297 -9.37 -9.97 -12.67
N ILE A 298 -9.55 -10.62 -13.83
CA ILE A 298 -8.84 -10.26 -15.05
C ILE A 298 -9.54 -9.02 -15.62
N ILE A 299 -8.81 -7.93 -15.81
CA ILE A 299 -9.37 -6.65 -16.27
C ILE A 299 -8.94 -6.28 -17.69
N GLY A 300 -8.02 -7.01 -18.32
CA GLY A 300 -7.53 -6.66 -19.64
C GLY A 300 -6.32 -7.48 -20.06
N GLU A 301 -5.62 -6.95 -21.04
CA GLU A 301 -4.44 -7.58 -21.64
C GLU A 301 -3.40 -6.56 -22.09
N ILE A 302 -2.15 -6.99 -22.21
CA ILE A 302 -1.05 -6.24 -22.81
C ILE A 302 -1.06 -6.45 -24.32
N THR A 303 -0.87 -5.39 -25.10
CA THR A 303 -0.97 -5.40 -26.56
C THR A 303 0.28 -4.84 -27.23
N GLU A 304 0.46 -5.16 -28.53
CA GLU A 304 1.46 -4.51 -29.39
C GLU A 304 0.96 -3.16 -29.92
N GLU A 305 -0.35 -2.94 -29.89
CA GLU A 305 -1.00 -1.73 -30.38
C GLU A 305 -1.02 -0.63 -29.33
N ASN A 306 -1.12 0.63 -29.75
CA ASN A 306 -1.23 1.78 -28.85
C ASN A 306 -0.11 1.86 -27.80
N VAL A 307 1.13 1.63 -28.21
CA VAL A 307 2.31 1.64 -27.33
C VAL A 307 2.35 2.92 -26.48
N GLY A 308 2.61 2.78 -25.17
CA GLY A 308 2.61 3.86 -24.20
C GLY A 308 1.23 4.44 -23.89
N ARG A 309 0.15 3.72 -24.23
CA ARG A 309 -1.24 4.15 -23.99
C ARG A 309 -2.04 3.08 -23.28
N VAL A 310 -3.06 3.53 -22.57
CA VAL A 310 -4.08 2.68 -21.97
C VAL A 310 -5.40 2.92 -22.70
N VAL A 311 -5.94 1.88 -23.31
CA VAL A 311 -7.23 1.90 -24.00
C VAL A 311 -8.27 1.23 -23.11
N LEU A 312 -9.36 1.94 -22.84
CA LEU A 312 -10.52 1.43 -22.12
C LEU A 312 -11.59 1.02 -23.12
N HIS A 313 -11.94 -0.26 -23.15
CA HIS A 313 -13.14 -0.75 -23.83
C HIS A 313 -14.33 -0.53 -22.89
N THR A 314 -15.24 0.35 -23.30
CA THR A 314 -16.34 0.82 -22.47
C THR A 314 -17.52 -0.13 -22.47
N GLU A 315 -18.37 -0.05 -21.45
CA GLU A 315 -19.61 -0.82 -21.31
C GLU A 315 -20.54 -0.70 -22.53
N ILE A 316 -20.52 0.45 -23.21
CA ILE A 316 -21.33 0.69 -24.42
C ILE A 316 -20.66 0.20 -25.72
N GLY A 317 -19.52 -0.50 -25.61
CA GLY A 317 -18.82 -1.11 -26.76
C GLY A 317 -17.96 -0.15 -27.58
N SER A 318 -17.58 1.01 -27.04
CA SER A 318 -16.63 1.94 -27.66
C SER A 318 -15.25 1.84 -27.03
N GLU A 319 -14.23 2.25 -27.76
CA GLU A 319 -12.86 2.38 -27.23
C GLU A 319 -12.58 3.84 -26.92
N ALA A 320 -12.01 4.09 -25.75
CA ALA A 320 -11.57 5.40 -25.32
C ALA A 320 -10.14 5.34 -24.79
N LEU A 321 -9.33 6.34 -25.13
CA LEU A 321 -8.04 6.48 -24.44
C LEU A 321 -8.31 6.90 -23.00
N LEU A 322 -7.80 6.14 -22.03
CA LEU A 322 -7.77 6.59 -20.66
C LEU A 322 -6.88 7.82 -20.58
N PRO A 323 -7.30 8.95 -19.97
CA PRO A 323 -6.43 10.11 -19.86
C PRO A 323 -5.13 9.75 -19.13
N PRO A 324 -3.95 10.20 -19.58
CA PRO A 324 -2.72 9.99 -18.82
C PRO A 324 -2.83 10.66 -17.44
N PRO A 325 -2.15 10.11 -16.40
CA PRO A 325 -2.17 10.71 -15.09
C PRO A 325 -1.66 12.15 -15.17
N GLY A 326 -2.40 13.11 -14.68
CA GLY A 326 -2.06 14.54 -14.74
C GLY A 326 -2.59 15.31 -13.54
N GLY A 327 -1.72 16.11 -12.92
CA GLY A 327 -2.05 16.98 -11.79
C GLY A 327 -2.20 16.27 -10.44
N GLU A 328 -2.46 17.04 -9.39
CA GLU A 328 -2.86 16.50 -8.08
C GLU A 328 -4.30 16.00 -8.18
N LEU A 329 -4.48 14.69 -8.31
CA LEU A 329 -5.82 14.08 -8.38
C LEU A 329 -6.54 14.16 -7.03
N LEU A 330 -5.82 14.02 -5.92
CA LEU A 330 -6.30 14.25 -4.55
C LEU A 330 -5.11 14.62 -3.64
N PRO A 331 -5.21 15.68 -2.81
CA PRO A 331 -4.11 16.07 -1.94
C PRO A 331 -3.94 15.09 -0.77
N ARG A 332 -2.70 14.63 -0.51
CA ARG A 332 -2.24 13.89 0.68
C ARG A 332 -3.13 12.72 1.09
N ILE A 333 -3.07 11.62 0.35
CA ILE A 333 -3.88 10.43 0.62
C ILE A 333 -3.07 9.35 1.36
N CYS A 334 -1.77 9.38 1.22
CA CYS A 334 -0.82 8.44 1.86
C CYS A 334 0.46 9.16 2.32
#